data_84a9f172ecb11fbaf0dc41da62e41990
#
_entry.id   84a9f172ecb11fbaf0dc41da62e41990
#
_cell.length_a   1.000
_cell.length_b   1.000
_cell.length_c   1.000
_cell.angle_alpha   90.00
_cell.angle_beta   90.00
_cell.angle_gamma   90.00
#
_symmetry.space_group_name_H-M   'P 1'
#
loop_
_entity.id
_entity.type
_entity.pdbx_description
1 polymer ?
#
loop_
_entity_poly.entity_id
_entity_poly.type
_entity_poly.pdbx_seq_one_letter_code
_entity_poly.pdbx_strand_id
1 'polypeptide(L)'
;MLSKLWNTLNALSSKKLLKYTLYLSAIIVFFALILVPPIIGIVIKAPAMQSFLSQTEMVNGALVAIAYSFIIALIVSALDLLAGVPLAWLITRGKSRWLNVLDTFADIPFVVPTAALGYSILLFWNSSSGISSLFGTSLVSPGWLLVMLLHFTFSFPVVVRVVVGALLDYKMEYERASRTLGAPPLTASRTVTFPIIKPSLIAAFSLAFARSLSETGATFIVAGLVFQNGPVFIQNLSNALKAGTISQATYEGGTVFASLILIVVSLVIFGLIRVLGQKLTLPFGKGLPNFEKKLSYKKSAWSRNSVALFVFILIVLIPSLFVALPAFQAVASGSTLANVFTGQGVWSSFWESLFLSYSLGAIVTVLGIVSGIPIAILIARKTFGKLSSTIMDLLINVPLIVPSIALGVSLKFFWQGIPGIPEFLLLVFAHLAITYPYFVRSMSAAMERISVEMEEAARTLGARPFTVFKTIVLPITKYSILSGAIIVFTRSVSETGATLAVTSKLVTAPVLLVNWVNSLRGINIPIVGVDVLTVGLACGVLILFSFIILLVLRLLTRRGKV
;
A
#
# COMPACT_ATOMS: atom_id res chain seq x y z
N MET A 1 -18.28 -36.37 7.86
CA MET A 1 -17.38 -36.00 6.74
C MET A 1 -16.15 -35.21 7.21
N LEU A 2 -16.33 -34.16 7.98
CA LEU A 2 -15.22 -33.33 8.53
C LEU A 2 -14.22 -34.13 9.40
N SER A 3 -14.68 -35.04 10.27
CA SER A 3 -13.78 -35.85 11.12
C SER A 3 -12.86 -36.78 10.33
N LYS A 4 -13.37 -37.39 9.25
CA LYS A 4 -12.54 -38.20 8.35
C LYS A 4 -11.48 -37.36 7.63
N LEU A 5 -11.86 -36.15 7.13
CA LEU A 5 -10.92 -35.21 6.51
C LEU A 5 -9.79 -34.81 7.50
N TRP A 6 -10.14 -34.52 8.75
CA TRP A 6 -9.19 -34.16 9.80
C TRP A 6 -8.22 -35.29 10.13
N ASN A 7 -8.71 -36.51 10.23
CA ASN A 7 -7.86 -37.69 10.48
C ASN A 7 -6.91 -37.96 9.30
N THR A 8 -7.39 -37.76 8.07
CA THR A 8 -6.55 -37.89 6.87
C THR A 8 -5.45 -36.83 6.83
N LEU A 9 -5.80 -35.56 7.10
CA LEU A 9 -4.82 -34.46 7.17
C LEU A 9 -3.79 -34.68 8.27
N ASN A 10 -4.20 -35.18 9.44
CA ASN A 10 -3.28 -35.54 10.52
C ASN A 10 -2.35 -36.68 10.13
N ALA A 11 -2.84 -37.72 9.48
CA ALA A 11 -2.03 -38.83 9.01
C ALA A 11 -1.04 -38.39 7.93
N LEU A 12 -1.49 -37.53 7.03
CA LEU A 12 -0.66 -36.97 5.96
C LEU A 12 0.43 -36.03 6.51
N SER A 13 0.10 -35.17 7.48
CA SER A 13 1.04 -34.19 8.06
C SER A 13 2.20 -34.83 8.84
N SER A 14 2.02 -36.07 9.32
CA SER A 14 3.08 -36.81 10.03
C SER A 14 4.14 -37.39 9.09
N LYS A 15 3.86 -37.49 7.78
CA LYS A 15 4.84 -37.96 6.79
C LYS A 15 5.82 -36.82 6.45
N LYS A 16 7.10 -37.01 6.75
CA LYS A 16 8.16 -36.02 6.46
C LYS A 16 8.14 -35.56 5.00
N LEU A 17 7.96 -36.48 4.06
CA LEU A 17 7.89 -36.19 2.64
C LEU A 17 6.80 -35.17 2.31
N LEU A 18 5.58 -35.36 2.83
CA LEU A 18 4.45 -34.49 2.53
C LEU A 18 4.61 -33.08 3.14
N LYS A 19 5.25 -32.98 4.32
CA LYS A 19 5.60 -31.68 4.91
C LYS A 19 6.57 -30.91 4.01
N TYR A 20 7.61 -31.57 3.52
CA TYR A 20 8.59 -30.94 2.62
C TYR A 20 7.98 -30.62 1.26
N THR A 21 7.10 -31.46 0.70
CA THR A 21 6.39 -31.16 -0.55
C THR A 21 5.48 -29.94 -0.42
N LEU A 22 4.80 -29.77 0.73
CA LEU A 22 3.97 -28.58 0.98
C LEU A 22 4.83 -27.29 1.01
N TYR A 23 5.97 -27.31 1.70
CA TYR A 23 6.86 -26.15 1.72
C TYR A 23 7.48 -25.90 0.34
N LEU A 24 7.91 -26.94 -0.34
CA LEU A 24 8.47 -26.82 -1.67
C LEU A 24 7.46 -26.30 -2.69
N SER A 25 6.20 -26.79 -2.65
CA SER A 25 5.13 -26.28 -3.51
C SER A 25 4.84 -24.80 -3.25
N ALA A 26 4.81 -24.37 -1.99
CA ALA A 26 4.63 -22.95 -1.66
C ALA A 26 5.81 -22.10 -2.16
N ILE A 27 7.04 -22.57 -2.04
CA ILE A 27 8.23 -21.93 -2.59
C ILE A 27 8.13 -21.85 -4.12
N ILE A 28 7.77 -22.96 -4.78
CA ILE A 28 7.61 -22.99 -6.25
C ILE A 28 6.53 -21.99 -6.68
N VAL A 29 5.38 -21.95 -6.02
CA VAL A 29 4.30 -21.00 -6.31
C VAL A 29 4.80 -19.57 -6.16
N PHE A 30 5.54 -19.26 -5.08
CA PHE A 30 6.10 -17.92 -4.89
C PHE A 30 7.07 -17.53 -6.02
N PHE A 31 8.01 -18.42 -6.36
CA PHE A 31 8.96 -18.15 -7.43
C PHE A 31 8.28 -18.10 -8.81
N ALA A 32 7.44 -19.08 -9.12
CA ALA A 32 6.82 -19.22 -10.45
C ALA A 32 5.75 -18.15 -10.75
N LEU A 33 5.03 -17.63 -9.75
CA LEU A 33 3.95 -16.67 -9.97
C LEU A 33 4.33 -15.24 -9.60
N ILE A 34 5.25 -15.04 -8.64
CA ILE A 34 5.45 -13.74 -8.02
C ILE A 34 6.81 -13.14 -8.35
N LEU A 35 7.91 -13.90 -8.16
CA LEU A 35 9.26 -13.33 -8.22
C LEU A 35 9.90 -13.45 -9.60
N VAL A 36 9.85 -14.64 -10.22
CA VAL A 36 10.56 -14.93 -11.47
C VAL A 36 9.90 -14.29 -12.69
N PRO A 37 8.57 -14.32 -12.85
CA PRO A 37 7.91 -13.77 -14.03
C PRO A 37 8.22 -12.29 -14.31
N PRO A 38 8.22 -11.37 -13.33
CA PRO A 38 8.58 -9.98 -13.59
C PRO A 38 10.01 -9.82 -14.11
N ILE A 39 10.96 -10.60 -13.56
CA ILE A 39 12.37 -10.52 -13.97
C ILE A 39 12.53 -11.04 -15.40
N ILE A 40 11.99 -12.23 -15.68
CA ILE A 40 12.07 -12.84 -17.02
C ILE A 40 11.30 -12.01 -18.06
N GLY A 41 10.14 -11.44 -17.70
CA GLY A 41 9.36 -10.60 -18.60
C GLY A 41 10.14 -9.40 -19.12
N ILE A 42 10.92 -8.75 -18.25
CA ILE A 42 11.83 -7.66 -18.65
C ILE A 42 12.93 -8.20 -19.57
N VAL A 43 13.55 -9.33 -19.23
CA VAL A 43 14.65 -9.91 -20.02
C VAL A 43 14.19 -10.31 -21.43
N ILE A 44 13.00 -10.92 -21.56
CA ILE A 44 12.43 -11.31 -22.86
C ILE A 44 12.25 -10.09 -23.79
N LYS A 45 11.84 -8.95 -23.24
CA LYS A 45 11.57 -7.72 -24.01
C LYS A 45 12.76 -6.76 -24.04
N ALA A 46 13.89 -7.09 -23.40
CA ALA A 46 15.10 -6.25 -23.41
C ALA A 46 15.60 -5.85 -24.81
N PRO A 47 15.56 -6.73 -25.85
CA PRO A 47 15.97 -6.32 -27.19
C PRO A 47 15.18 -5.14 -27.77
N ALA A 48 13.90 -4.97 -27.37
CA ALA A 48 13.08 -3.84 -27.82
C ALA A 48 13.60 -2.48 -27.29
N MET A 49 14.46 -2.46 -26.26
CA MET A 49 15.05 -1.22 -25.73
C MET A 49 15.85 -0.46 -26.80
N GLN A 50 16.44 -1.14 -27.77
CA GLN A 50 17.24 -0.50 -28.82
C GLN A 50 16.41 0.51 -29.63
N SER A 51 15.17 0.16 -29.97
CA SER A 51 14.26 1.06 -30.71
C SER A 51 13.83 2.28 -29.89
N PHE A 52 13.80 2.17 -28.58
CA PHE A 52 13.50 3.29 -27.69
C PHE A 52 14.75 4.16 -27.45
N LEU A 53 15.91 3.56 -27.24
CA LEU A 53 17.18 4.27 -26.99
C LEU A 53 17.62 5.14 -28.18
N SER A 54 17.17 4.83 -29.40
CA SER A 54 17.40 5.68 -30.57
C SER A 54 16.62 7.00 -30.54
N GLN A 55 15.61 7.12 -29.66
CA GLN A 55 14.74 8.31 -29.54
C GLN A 55 15.17 9.17 -28.33
N THR A 56 16.21 9.99 -28.51
CA THR A 56 16.86 10.75 -27.43
C THR A 56 15.90 11.60 -26.60
N GLU A 57 14.91 12.25 -27.22
CA GLU A 57 13.92 13.06 -26.51
C GLU A 57 13.05 12.22 -25.57
N MET A 58 12.59 11.06 -26.03
CA MET A 58 11.79 10.14 -25.20
C MET A 58 12.61 9.55 -24.06
N VAL A 59 13.88 9.23 -24.31
CA VAL A 59 14.81 8.74 -23.27
C VAL A 59 15.01 9.80 -22.18
N ASN A 60 15.28 11.05 -22.58
CA ASN A 60 15.42 12.16 -21.63
C ASN A 60 14.13 12.38 -20.83
N GLY A 61 12.98 12.36 -21.51
CA GLY A 61 11.67 12.42 -20.84
C GLY A 61 11.46 11.30 -19.81
N ALA A 62 11.84 10.07 -20.16
CA ALA A 62 11.80 8.92 -19.24
C ALA A 62 12.68 9.12 -18.01
N LEU A 63 13.94 9.54 -18.21
CA LEU A 63 14.88 9.75 -17.10
C LEU A 63 14.40 10.86 -16.15
N VAL A 64 13.88 11.96 -16.69
CA VAL A 64 13.30 13.04 -15.89
C VAL A 64 12.09 12.55 -15.10
N ALA A 65 11.17 11.82 -15.75
CA ALA A 65 9.99 11.27 -15.09
C ALA A 65 10.38 10.29 -13.96
N ILE A 66 11.37 9.43 -14.21
CA ILE A 66 11.90 8.51 -13.19
C ILE A 66 12.54 9.28 -12.03
N ALA A 67 13.36 10.30 -12.32
CA ALA A 67 13.96 11.13 -11.28
C ALA A 67 12.89 11.80 -10.39
N TYR A 68 11.83 12.33 -10.98
CA TYR A 68 10.71 12.90 -10.22
C TYR A 68 10.03 11.88 -9.31
N SER A 69 9.90 10.61 -9.72
CA SER A 69 9.35 9.56 -8.84
C SER A 69 10.14 9.44 -7.56
N PHE A 70 11.47 9.36 -7.65
CA PHE A 70 12.34 9.20 -6.49
C PHE A 70 12.43 10.46 -5.64
N ILE A 71 12.53 11.62 -6.25
CA ILE A 71 12.58 12.93 -5.55
C ILE A 71 11.30 13.13 -4.75
N ILE A 72 10.13 12.94 -5.37
CA ILE A 72 8.84 13.09 -4.67
C ILE A 72 8.72 12.06 -3.55
N ALA A 73 9.03 10.79 -3.80
CA ALA A 73 8.92 9.75 -2.79
C ALA A 73 9.84 10.02 -1.59
N LEU A 74 11.06 10.49 -1.80
CA LEU A 74 11.99 10.85 -0.71
C LEU A 74 11.50 12.07 0.08
N ILE A 75 11.09 13.15 -0.60
CA ILE A 75 10.59 14.37 0.05
C ILE A 75 9.33 14.05 0.85
N VAL A 76 8.37 13.38 0.25
CA VAL A 76 7.10 13.02 0.89
C VAL A 76 7.35 12.14 2.11
N SER A 77 8.21 11.12 2.01
CA SER A 77 8.50 10.24 3.15
C SER A 77 9.17 10.98 4.32
N ALA A 78 10.00 11.99 4.01
CA ALA A 78 10.57 12.86 5.03
C ALA A 78 9.50 13.74 5.69
N LEU A 79 8.61 14.34 4.89
CA LEU A 79 7.47 15.12 5.39
C LEU A 79 6.50 14.27 6.21
N ASP A 80 6.24 13.04 5.78
CA ASP A 80 5.42 12.07 6.52
C ASP A 80 6.01 11.76 7.90
N LEU A 81 7.33 11.58 8.01
CA LEU A 81 7.97 11.42 9.31
C LEU A 81 7.86 12.68 10.17
N LEU A 82 8.13 13.84 9.58
CA LEU A 82 8.08 15.12 10.30
C LEU A 82 6.69 15.41 10.88
N ALA A 83 5.64 15.10 10.15
CA ALA A 83 4.26 15.34 10.58
C ALA A 83 3.64 14.12 11.31
N GLY A 84 3.95 12.91 10.90
CA GLY A 84 3.38 11.68 11.44
C GLY A 84 3.92 11.32 12.82
N VAL A 85 5.20 11.55 13.10
CA VAL A 85 5.78 11.28 14.42
C VAL A 85 5.14 12.14 15.52
N PRO A 86 4.95 13.47 15.38
CA PRO A 86 4.21 14.27 16.35
C PRO A 86 2.76 13.82 16.54
N LEU A 87 2.06 13.44 15.47
CA LEU A 87 0.70 12.93 15.58
C LEU A 87 0.64 11.59 16.31
N ALA A 88 1.51 10.65 15.97
CA ALA A 88 1.63 9.36 16.64
C ALA A 88 1.97 9.53 18.14
N TRP A 89 2.83 10.49 18.44
CA TRP A 89 3.15 10.87 19.83
C TRP A 89 1.92 11.41 20.56
N LEU A 90 1.15 12.29 19.93
CA LEU A 90 -0.09 12.84 20.49
C LEU A 90 -1.11 11.73 20.76
N ILE A 91 -1.32 10.80 19.82
CA ILE A 91 -2.24 9.68 19.95
C ILE A 91 -1.84 8.77 21.12
N THR A 92 -0.56 8.43 21.26
CA THR A 92 -0.09 7.45 22.26
C THR A 92 0.11 8.02 23.64
N ARG A 93 0.47 9.31 23.77
CA ARG A 93 0.83 9.96 25.03
C ARG A 93 -0.26 10.89 25.57
N GLY A 94 -1.24 11.24 24.76
CA GLY A 94 -2.37 12.06 25.20
C GLY A 94 -3.31 11.30 26.11
N LYS A 95 -3.98 12.05 27.02
CA LYS A 95 -4.88 11.47 28.03
C LYS A 95 -6.37 11.61 27.66
N SER A 96 -6.69 12.27 26.56
CA SER A 96 -8.07 12.58 26.18
C SER A 96 -8.73 11.45 25.40
N ARG A 97 -10.00 11.16 25.66
CA ARG A 97 -10.77 10.11 24.95
C ARG A 97 -10.95 10.39 23.46
N TRP A 98 -10.95 11.66 23.04
CA TRP A 98 -11.09 12.03 21.63
C TRP A 98 -9.87 11.57 20.78
N LEU A 99 -8.72 11.28 21.40
CA LEU A 99 -7.56 10.74 20.72
C LEU A 99 -7.79 9.34 20.13
N ASN A 100 -8.71 8.57 20.71
CA ASN A 100 -9.14 7.30 20.13
C ASN A 100 -9.90 7.51 18.81
N VAL A 101 -10.65 8.61 18.72
CA VAL A 101 -11.35 9.01 17.48
C VAL A 101 -10.33 9.50 16.46
N LEU A 102 -9.36 10.30 16.90
CA LEU A 102 -8.26 10.75 16.04
C LEU A 102 -7.43 9.58 15.49
N ASP A 103 -7.16 8.59 16.33
CA ASP A 103 -6.48 7.37 15.93
C ASP A 103 -7.24 6.62 14.82
N THR A 104 -8.57 6.55 14.94
CA THR A 104 -9.42 5.94 13.90
C THR A 104 -9.43 6.78 12.62
N PHE A 105 -9.48 8.11 12.74
CA PHE A 105 -9.48 9.02 11.59
C PHE A 105 -8.16 9.00 10.83
N ALA A 106 -7.04 8.70 11.50
CA ALA A 106 -5.75 8.55 10.84
C ALA A 106 -5.73 7.40 9.82
N ASP A 107 -6.65 6.43 9.90
CA ASP A 107 -6.77 5.32 8.96
C ASP A 107 -7.66 5.63 7.74
N ILE A 108 -8.39 6.75 7.73
CA ILE A 108 -9.34 7.04 6.64
C ILE A 108 -8.70 6.93 5.25
N PRO A 109 -7.50 7.49 4.99
CA PRO A 109 -6.88 7.35 3.67
C PRO A 109 -6.57 5.90 3.25
N PHE A 110 -6.51 4.95 4.19
CA PHE A 110 -6.39 3.52 3.87
C PHE A 110 -7.71 2.87 3.45
N VAL A 111 -8.81 3.41 3.95
CA VAL A 111 -10.16 2.89 3.65
C VAL A 111 -10.64 3.37 2.29
N VAL A 112 -10.27 4.61 1.94
CA VAL A 112 -10.63 5.22 0.66
C VAL A 112 -9.80 4.58 -0.45
N PRO A 113 -10.43 4.00 -1.49
CA PRO A 113 -9.72 3.49 -2.66
C PRO A 113 -8.88 4.57 -3.32
N THR A 114 -7.66 4.22 -3.80
CA THR A 114 -6.68 5.21 -4.22
C THR A 114 -7.16 6.13 -5.35
N ALA A 115 -7.93 5.61 -6.32
CA ALA A 115 -8.52 6.43 -7.38
C ALA A 115 -9.53 7.45 -6.84
N ALA A 116 -10.39 7.03 -5.90
CA ALA A 116 -11.34 7.94 -5.25
C ALA A 116 -10.62 9.00 -4.40
N LEU A 117 -9.51 8.61 -3.73
CA LEU A 117 -8.67 9.53 -2.99
C LEU A 117 -8.02 10.57 -3.91
N GLY A 118 -7.46 10.14 -5.06
CA GLY A 118 -6.90 11.03 -6.07
C GLY A 118 -7.91 12.06 -6.57
N TYR A 119 -9.12 11.61 -6.87
CA TYR A 119 -10.21 12.51 -7.29
C TYR A 119 -10.66 13.45 -6.17
N SER A 120 -10.75 12.97 -4.94
CA SER A 120 -11.09 13.76 -3.77
C SER A 120 -10.09 14.90 -3.53
N ILE A 121 -8.80 14.61 -3.63
CA ILE A 121 -7.71 15.58 -3.49
C ILE A 121 -7.73 16.58 -4.64
N LEU A 122 -7.97 16.13 -5.86
CA LEU A 122 -8.12 17.00 -7.02
C LEU A 122 -9.28 18.00 -6.81
N LEU A 123 -10.44 17.51 -6.37
CA LEU A 123 -11.61 18.37 -6.08
C LEU A 123 -11.33 19.37 -4.96
N PHE A 124 -10.69 18.94 -3.88
CA PHE A 124 -10.43 19.82 -2.74
C PHE A 124 -9.47 20.97 -3.07
N TRP A 125 -8.35 20.66 -3.75
CA TRP A 125 -7.29 21.64 -3.99
C TRP A 125 -7.43 22.44 -5.29
N ASN A 126 -8.10 21.89 -6.30
CA ASN A 126 -8.14 22.48 -7.65
C ASN A 126 -9.52 23.00 -8.06
N SER A 127 -10.61 22.37 -7.57
CA SER A 127 -11.96 22.71 -8.01
C SER A 127 -12.51 23.97 -7.36
N SER A 128 -13.40 24.67 -8.08
CA SER A 128 -14.19 25.77 -7.55
C SER A 128 -15.15 25.37 -6.42
N SER A 129 -15.38 24.07 -6.21
CA SER A 129 -16.18 23.56 -5.08
C SER A 129 -15.35 23.25 -3.84
N GLY A 130 -14.03 23.24 -3.94
CA GLY A 130 -13.09 22.94 -2.86
C GLY A 130 -12.60 24.21 -2.13
N ILE A 131 -11.45 24.06 -1.45
CA ILE A 131 -10.81 25.19 -0.74
C ILE A 131 -10.45 26.34 -1.68
N SER A 132 -10.22 26.05 -2.95
CA SER A 132 -9.95 27.02 -4.01
C SER A 132 -11.10 28.03 -4.19
N SER A 133 -12.34 27.66 -3.83
CA SER A 133 -13.50 28.57 -3.88
C SER A 133 -13.32 29.80 -2.97
N LEU A 134 -12.58 29.66 -1.87
CA LEU A 134 -12.32 30.76 -0.93
C LEU A 134 -11.38 31.83 -1.50
N PHE A 135 -10.63 31.49 -2.54
CA PHE A 135 -9.62 32.35 -3.16
C PHE A 135 -10.00 32.80 -4.57
N GLY A 136 -11.12 32.34 -5.12
CA GLY A 136 -11.59 32.68 -6.47
C GLY A 136 -10.74 32.12 -7.62
N THR A 137 -9.64 31.44 -7.32
CA THR A 137 -8.73 30.81 -8.28
C THR A 137 -8.30 29.44 -7.79
N SER A 138 -7.85 28.59 -8.71
CA SER A 138 -7.26 27.29 -8.35
C SER A 138 -6.05 27.49 -7.44
N LEU A 139 -6.13 26.98 -6.20
CA LEU A 139 -5.05 27.10 -5.23
C LEU A 139 -3.85 26.23 -5.59
N VAL A 140 -4.12 24.99 -6.04
CA VAL A 140 -3.11 24.05 -6.50
C VAL A 140 -3.58 23.41 -7.81
N SER A 141 -2.92 23.75 -8.90
CA SER A 141 -3.19 23.15 -10.21
C SER A 141 -2.64 21.74 -10.32
N PRO A 142 -3.21 20.88 -11.18
CA PRO A 142 -2.65 19.57 -11.49
C PRO A 142 -1.18 19.68 -11.89
N GLY A 143 -0.35 18.84 -11.26
CA GLY A 143 1.10 18.90 -11.45
C GLY A 143 1.86 18.35 -10.25
N TRP A 144 3.16 18.65 -10.17
CA TRP A 144 4.06 18.09 -9.16
C TRP A 144 3.64 18.37 -7.71
N LEU A 145 3.10 19.56 -7.42
CA LEU A 145 2.70 19.93 -6.06
C LEU A 145 1.44 19.16 -5.62
N LEU A 146 0.46 19.02 -6.52
CA LEU A 146 -0.74 18.23 -6.23
C LEU A 146 -0.41 16.75 -6.08
N VAL A 147 0.56 16.24 -6.85
CA VAL A 147 1.11 14.88 -6.70
C VAL A 147 1.78 14.73 -5.33
N MET A 148 2.56 15.70 -4.86
CA MET A 148 3.16 15.66 -3.53
C MET A 148 2.11 15.62 -2.42
N LEU A 149 1.06 16.44 -2.51
CA LEU A 149 -0.04 16.46 -1.54
C LEU A 149 -0.81 15.13 -1.53
N LEU A 150 -1.05 14.54 -2.70
CA LEU A 150 -1.64 13.21 -2.81
C LEU A 150 -0.76 12.15 -2.14
N HIS A 151 0.52 12.10 -2.49
CA HIS A 151 1.44 11.10 -1.96
C HIS A 151 1.61 11.25 -0.44
N PHE A 152 1.67 12.47 0.06
CA PHE A 152 1.67 12.75 1.50
C PHE A 152 0.40 12.22 2.18
N THR A 153 -0.78 12.55 1.65
CA THR A 153 -2.06 12.08 2.22
C THR A 153 -2.14 10.55 2.29
N PHE A 154 -1.62 9.90 1.27
CA PHE A 154 -1.71 8.46 1.05
C PHE A 154 -0.66 7.64 1.84
N SER A 155 0.56 8.16 2.04
CA SER A 155 1.63 7.49 2.79
C SER A 155 1.67 7.86 4.27
N PHE A 156 1.13 9.00 4.66
CA PHE A 156 1.08 9.49 6.03
C PHE A 156 0.54 8.48 7.06
N PRO A 157 -0.58 7.77 6.81
CA PRO A 157 -1.10 6.78 7.76
C PRO A 157 -0.11 5.64 8.03
N VAL A 158 0.73 5.27 7.05
CA VAL A 158 1.76 4.23 7.21
C VAL A 158 2.73 4.62 8.31
N VAL A 159 3.23 5.86 8.25
CA VAL A 159 4.16 6.39 9.25
C VAL A 159 3.50 6.44 10.62
N VAL A 160 2.28 7.00 10.70
CA VAL A 160 1.55 7.10 11.97
C VAL A 160 1.38 5.71 12.60
N ARG A 161 0.95 4.70 11.84
CA ARG A 161 0.72 3.34 12.35
C ARG A 161 1.99 2.66 12.84
N VAL A 162 3.08 2.74 12.08
CA VAL A 162 4.36 2.14 12.49
C VAL A 162 4.90 2.80 13.75
N VAL A 163 4.81 4.13 13.83
CA VAL A 163 5.31 4.88 14.98
C VAL A 163 4.41 4.69 16.22
N VAL A 164 3.08 4.67 16.06
CA VAL A 164 2.13 4.33 17.15
C VAL A 164 2.46 2.95 17.71
N GLY A 165 2.62 1.93 16.86
CA GLY A 165 3.00 0.59 17.29
C GLY A 165 4.31 0.59 18.08
N ALA A 166 5.35 1.25 17.56
CA ALA A 166 6.64 1.34 18.24
C ALA A 166 6.58 2.06 19.60
N LEU A 167 5.74 3.10 19.71
CA LEU A 167 5.56 3.84 20.96
C LEU A 167 4.72 3.09 21.99
N LEU A 168 3.81 2.20 21.56
CA LEU A 168 3.04 1.33 22.45
C LEU A 168 3.89 0.17 22.98
N ASP A 169 4.80 -0.38 22.17
CA ASP A 169 5.74 -1.43 22.57
C ASP A 169 6.90 -0.87 23.43
N TYR A 170 7.11 0.44 23.40
CA TYR A 170 8.18 1.12 24.13
C TYR A 170 7.90 1.20 25.64
N LYS A 171 8.85 0.75 26.45
CA LYS A 171 8.76 0.83 27.93
C LYS A 171 8.97 2.26 28.43
N MET A 172 7.90 2.88 28.94
CA MET A 172 7.90 4.26 29.47
C MET A 172 8.90 4.48 30.62
N GLU A 173 9.25 3.43 31.31
CA GLU A 173 10.19 3.47 32.45
C GLU A 173 11.53 4.08 32.06
N TYR A 174 12.02 3.83 30.85
CA TYR A 174 13.29 4.40 30.37
C TYR A 174 13.21 5.93 30.25
N GLU A 175 12.13 6.46 29.70
CA GLU A 175 11.91 7.91 29.61
C GLU A 175 11.74 8.54 31.00
N ARG A 176 10.97 7.88 31.88
CA ARG A 176 10.76 8.33 33.26
C ARG A 176 12.09 8.37 34.04
N ALA A 177 12.92 7.33 33.92
CA ALA A 177 14.24 7.31 34.54
C ALA A 177 15.13 8.46 34.08
N SER A 178 15.17 8.77 32.79
CA SER A 178 15.88 9.93 32.28
C SER A 178 15.36 11.26 32.86
N ARG A 179 14.03 11.38 33.02
CA ARG A 179 13.40 12.58 33.59
C ARG A 179 13.66 12.73 35.10
N THR A 180 13.75 11.64 35.85
CA THR A 180 14.15 11.70 37.27
C THR A 180 15.60 12.16 37.44
N LEU A 181 16.47 11.93 36.44
CA LEU A 181 17.82 12.45 36.37
C LEU A 181 17.90 13.91 35.89
N GLY A 182 16.76 14.60 35.77
CA GLY A 182 16.68 16.03 35.44
C GLY A 182 16.53 16.35 33.93
N ALA A 183 16.42 15.35 33.06
CA ALA A 183 16.24 15.63 31.64
C ALA A 183 14.84 16.24 31.35
N PRO A 184 14.75 17.38 30.60
CA PRO A 184 13.47 17.88 30.10
C PRO A 184 12.77 16.83 29.20
N PRO A 185 11.42 16.88 29.08
CA PRO A 185 10.67 15.88 28.31
C PRO A 185 11.19 15.69 26.86
N LEU A 186 11.49 16.76 26.15
CA LEU A 186 11.98 16.70 24.78
C LEU A 186 13.41 16.10 24.71
N THR A 187 14.25 16.44 25.68
CA THR A 187 15.61 15.85 25.79
C THR A 187 15.52 14.36 26.06
N ALA A 188 14.67 13.94 27.00
CA ALA A 188 14.43 12.53 27.29
C ALA A 188 13.93 11.77 26.05
N SER A 189 13.01 12.37 25.30
CA SER A 189 12.52 11.77 24.05
C SER A 189 13.64 11.63 23.01
N ARG A 190 14.46 12.68 22.81
CA ARG A 190 15.55 12.68 21.84
C ARG A 190 16.66 11.71 22.20
N THR A 191 17.06 11.66 23.47
CA THR A 191 18.22 10.87 23.91
C THR A 191 17.89 9.43 24.28
N VAL A 192 16.64 9.12 24.62
CA VAL A 192 16.23 7.78 25.06
C VAL A 192 15.19 7.19 24.10
N THR A 193 14.03 7.85 23.91
CA THR A 193 12.93 7.25 23.15
C THR A 193 13.28 7.07 21.67
N PHE A 194 13.72 8.14 20.98
CA PHE A 194 14.02 8.06 19.55
C PHE A 194 15.14 7.07 19.19
N PRO A 195 16.24 6.94 19.95
CA PRO A 195 17.24 5.91 19.69
C PRO A 195 16.68 4.48 19.78
N ILE A 196 15.82 4.23 20.77
CA ILE A 196 15.23 2.90 20.96
C ILE A 196 14.24 2.57 19.83
N ILE A 197 13.40 3.53 19.40
CA ILE A 197 12.44 3.30 18.31
C ILE A 197 13.04 3.59 16.92
N LYS A 198 14.32 3.96 16.80
CA LYS A 198 15.00 4.27 15.55
C LYS A 198 14.79 3.20 14.45
N PRO A 199 14.89 1.89 14.73
CA PRO A 199 14.63 0.88 13.71
C PRO A 199 13.21 0.99 13.14
N SER A 200 12.22 1.32 13.97
CA SER A 200 10.84 1.53 13.56
C SER A 200 10.65 2.81 12.75
N LEU A 201 11.41 3.89 13.06
CA LEU A 201 11.39 5.12 12.26
C LEU A 201 11.97 4.88 10.86
N ILE A 202 13.06 4.10 10.75
CA ILE A 202 13.64 3.72 9.46
C ILE A 202 12.65 2.84 8.66
N ALA A 203 11.99 1.90 9.34
CA ALA A 203 10.96 1.09 8.72
C ALA A 203 9.77 1.92 8.24
N ALA A 204 9.30 2.89 9.04
CA ALA A 204 8.23 3.82 8.68
C ALA A 204 8.59 4.63 7.43
N PHE A 205 9.80 5.21 7.40
CA PHE A 205 10.31 5.93 6.23
C PHE A 205 10.37 5.04 4.98
N SER A 206 10.94 3.84 5.13
CA SER A 206 11.07 2.90 4.01
C SER A 206 9.72 2.46 3.43
N LEU A 207 8.73 2.23 4.31
CA LEU A 207 7.38 1.86 3.89
C LEU A 207 6.64 3.03 3.24
N ALA A 208 6.77 4.25 3.76
CA ALA A 208 6.20 5.45 3.15
C ALA A 208 6.83 5.70 1.78
N PHE A 209 8.16 5.57 1.66
CA PHE A 209 8.88 5.68 0.40
C PHE A 209 8.39 4.66 -0.64
N ALA A 210 8.32 3.37 -0.28
CA ALA A 210 7.84 2.33 -1.17
C ALA A 210 6.38 2.56 -1.57
N ARG A 211 5.55 3.00 -0.63
CA ARG A 211 4.14 3.32 -0.87
C ARG A 211 3.98 4.48 -1.84
N SER A 212 4.71 5.58 -1.62
CA SER A 212 4.71 6.74 -2.50
C SER A 212 5.20 6.38 -3.91
N LEU A 213 6.30 5.63 -4.01
CA LEU A 213 6.88 5.24 -5.30
C LEU A 213 5.96 4.31 -6.11
N SER A 214 5.17 3.47 -5.44
CA SER A 214 4.32 2.46 -6.09
C SER A 214 2.97 2.98 -6.57
N GLU A 215 2.57 4.21 -6.20
CA GLU A 215 1.27 4.74 -6.58
C GLU A 215 1.24 5.20 -8.04
N THR A 216 0.24 4.74 -8.78
CA THR A 216 0.08 5.05 -10.20
C THR A 216 -1.27 5.69 -10.50
N GLY A 217 -2.37 5.06 -10.11
CA GLY A 217 -3.70 5.44 -10.55
C GLY A 217 -4.15 6.80 -10.03
N ALA A 218 -4.02 7.03 -8.74
CA ALA A 218 -4.33 8.32 -8.15
C ALA A 218 -3.37 9.40 -8.65
N THR A 219 -2.08 9.07 -8.83
CA THR A 219 -1.09 9.98 -9.41
C THR A 219 -1.48 10.41 -10.83
N PHE A 220 -1.96 9.46 -11.65
CA PHE A 220 -2.41 9.75 -13.01
C PHE A 220 -3.59 10.74 -13.02
N ILE A 221 -4.48 10.69 -12.03
CA ILE A 221 -5.58 11.65 -11.87
C ILE A 221 -5.06 13.06 -11.57
N VAL A 222 -4.09 13.22 -10.67
CA VAL A 222 -3.66 14.55 -10.18
C VAL A 222 -2.47 15.14 -10.94
N ALA A 223 -1.71 14.34 -11.66
CA ALA A 223 -0.52 14.78 -12.41
C ALA A 223 -0.87 15.74 -13.55
N GLY A 224 -2.01 15.57 -14.20
CA GLY A 224 -2.40 16.37 -15.37
C GLY A 224 -1.64 15.99 -16.62
N LEU A 225 -1.64 16.90 -17.60
CA LEU A 225 -0.95 16.71 -18.88
C LEU A 225 0.52 17.15 -18.83
N VAL A 226 0.87 18.00 -17.87
CA VAL A 226 2.18 18.68 -17.83
C VAL A 226 3.21 17.92 -16.99
N PHE A 227 2.77 17.18 -15.98
CA PHE A 227 3.67 16.49 -15.07
C PHE A 227 3.65 14.99 -15.28
N GLN A 228 4.85 14.38 -15.29
CA GLN A 228 4.99 12.93 -15.39
C GLN A 228 6.02 12.44 -14.36
N ASN A 229 5.63 11.43 -13.60
CA ASN A 229 6.58 10.57 -12.89
C ASN A 229 6.73 9.24 -13.63
N GLY A 230 7.65 8.37 -13.22
CA GLY A 230 7.93 7.11 -13.92
C GLY A 230 6.69 6.23 -14.16
N PRO A 231 5.83 5.97 -13.15
CA PRO A 231 4.57 5.27 -13.35
C PRO A 231 3.62 5.92 -14.36
N VAL A 232 3.46 7.24 -14.31
CA VAL A 232 2.62 8.00 -15.27
C VAL A 232 3.24 7.95 -16.68
N PHE A 233 4.57 8.02 -16.80
CA PHE A 233 5.27 7.88 -18.07
C PHE A 233 4.97 6.53 -18.73
N ILE A 234 5.06 5.42 -18.00
CA ILE A 234 4.71 4.07 -18.52
C ILE A 234 3.26 4.02 -19.00
N GLN A 235 2.32 4.63 -18.24
CA GLN A 235 0.92 4.69 -18.63
C GLN A 235 0.72 5.53 -19.90
N ASN A 236 1.43 6.66 -20.03
CA ASN A 236 1.36 7.52 -21.21
C ASN A 236 1.91 6.82 -22.45
N LEU A 237 2.97 5.99 -22.34
CA LEU A 237 3.41 5.14 -23.46
C LEU A 237 2.31 4.17 -23.89
N SER A 238 1.58 3.58 -22.93
CA SER A 238 0.44 2.71 -23.27
C SER A 238 -0.69 3.46 -23.99
N ASN A 239 -0.98 4.69 -23.57
CA ASN A 239 -1.98 5.53 -24.21
C ASN A 239 -1.53 5.98 -25.62
N ALA A 240 -0.25 6.34 -25.78
CA ALA A 240 0.34 6.70 -27.08
C ALA A 240 0.31 5.54 -28.07
N LEU A 241 0.56 4.30 -27.61
CA LEU A 241 0.41 3.12 -28.44
C LEU A 241 -1.05 2.91 -28.89
N LYS A 242 -2.03 3.06 -27.97
CA LYS A 242 -3.46 2.94 -28.30
C LYS A 242 -3.92 4.02 -29.28
N ALA A 243 -3.34 5.22 -29.19
CA ALA A 243 -3.58 6.32 -30.12
C ALA A 243 -2.84 6.16 -31.47
N GLY A 244 -2.00 5.13 -31.62
CA GLY A 244 -1.22 4.89 -32.83
C GLY A 244 -0.07 5.89 -33.07
N THR A 245 0.30 6.70 -32.07
CA THR A 245 1.36 7.71 -32.18
C THR A 245 2.76 7.13 -32.01
N ILE A 246 2.90 5.96 -31.42
CA ILE A 246 4.17 5.23 -31.29
C ILE A 246 4.04 3.79 -31.75
N SER A 247 5.16 3.20 -32.16
CA SER A 247 5.21 1.78 -32.56
C SER A 247 5.15 0.84 -31.34
N GLN A 248 4.74 -0.42 -31.58
CA GLN A 248 4.77 -1.46 -30.56
C GLN A 248 6.18 -1.66 -29.98
N ALA A 249 7.22 -1.61 -30.83
CA ALA A 249 8.61 -1.75 -30.39
C ALA A 249 9.06 -0.59 -29.49
N THR A 250 8.66 0.64 -29.80
CA THR A 250 8.92 1.83 -28.97
C THR A 250 8.22 1.72 -27.62
N TYR A 251 6.96 1.27 -27.59
CA TYR A 251 6.21 1.04 -26.36
C TYR A 251 6.88 -0.01 -25.48
N GLU A 252 7.18 -1.18 -26.05
CA GLU A 252 7.83 -2.26 -25.30
C GLU A 252 9.20 -1.83 -24.79
N GLY A 253 10.02 -1.21 -25.65
CA GLY A 253 11.36 -0.73 -25.31
C GLY A 253 11.36 0.33 -24.21
N GLY A 254 10.50 1.35 -24.33
CA GLY A 254 10.37 2.43 -23.34
C GLY A 254 9.83 1.93 -22.00
N THR A 255 8.89 1.00 -22.04
CA THR A 255 8.32 0.39 -20.82
C THR A 255 9.36 -0.48 -20.11
N VAL A 256 10.13 -1.31 -20.84
CA VAL A 256 11.22 -2.12 -20.28
C VAL A 256 12.29 -1.21 -19.68
N PHE A 257 12.73 -0.18 -20.42
CA PHE A 257 13.72 0.80 -19.96
C PHE A 257 13.29 1.46 -18.64
N ALA A 258 12.09 2.03 -18.61
CA ALA A 258 11.58 2.71 -17.43
C ALA A 258 11.38 1.73 -16.24
N SER A 259 10.81 0.54 -16.50
CA SER A 259 10.60 -0.47 -15.45
C SER A 259 11.90 -0.98 -14.87
N LEU A 260 12.91 -1.26 -15.71
CA LEU A 260 14.22 -1.74 -15.26
C LEU A 260 14.90 -0.71 -14.34
N ILE A 261 14.94 0.56 -14.76
CA ILE A 261 15.56 1.61 -13.96
C ILE A 261 14.78 1.82 -12.64
N LEU A 262 13.44 1.88 -12.71
CA LEU A 262 12.61 2.00 -11.51
C LEU A 262 12.87 0.86 -10.53
N ILE A 263 12.95 -0.38 -10.99
CA ILE A 263 13.20 -1.55 -10.14
C ILE A 263 14.61 -1.48 -9.52
N VAL A 264 15.64 -1.31 -10.36
CA VAL A 264 17.03 -1.30 -9.89
C VAL A 264 17.28 -0.16 -8.91
N VAL A 265 16.89 1.06 -9.27
CA VAL A 265 17.09 2.24 -8.40
C VAL A 265 16.26 2.12 -7.11
N SER A 266 15.03 1.59 -7.17
CA SER A 266 14.22 1.34 -5.97
C SER A 266 14.91 0.39 -4.99
N LEU A 267 15.46 -0.74 -5.49
CA LEU A 267 16.18 -1.70 -4.67
C LEU A 267 17.44 -1.10 -4.06
N VAL A 268 18.18 -0.32 -4.85
CA VAL A 268 19.40 0.37 -4.37
C VAL A 268 19.04 1.39 -3.27
N ILE A 269 18.08 2.28 -3.52
CA ILE A 269 17.68 3.31 -2.56
C ILE A 269 17.12 2.67 -1.28
N PHE A 270 16.28 1.63 -1.40
CA PHE A 270 15.75 0.92 -0.24
C PHE A 270 16.86 0.25 0.58
N GLY A 271 17.84 -0.37 -0.08
CA GLY A 271 19.03 -0.93 0.55
C GLY A 271 19.85 0.15 1.27
N LEU A 272 20.06 1.30 0.61
CA LEU A 272 20.75 2.45 1.19
C LEU A 272 20.04 3.01 2.42
N ILE A 273 18.71 3.20 2.34
CA ILE A 273 17.90 3.66 3.48
C ILE A 273 18.08 2.72 4.67
N ARG A 274 18.05 1.40 4.44
CA ARG A 274 18.20 0.39 5.49
C ARG A 274 19.62 0.41 6.11
N VAL A 275 20.66 0.46 5.29
CA VAL A 275 22.05 0.42 5.74
C VAL A 275 22.45 1.73 6.39
N LEU A 276 22.24 2.86 5.71
CA LEU A 276 22.57 4.19 6.23
C LEU A 276 21.73 4.53 7.46
N GLY A 277 20.44 4.19 7.44
CA GLY A 277 19.55 4.40 8.56
C GLY A 277 20.03 3.71 9.84
N GLN A 278 20.56 2.48 9.74
CA GLN A 278 21.13 1.78 10.89
C GLN A 278 22.41 2.47 11.41
N LYS A 279 23.25 2.99 10.51
CA LYS A 279 24.49 3.69 10.84
C LYS A 279 24.28 5.14 11.31
N LEU A 280 23.17 5.77 10.94
CA LEU A 280 22.84 7.14 11.38
C LEU A 280 22.82 7.19 12.92
N THR A 281 23.84 7.76 13.50
CA THR A 281 23.79 8.17 14.90
C THR A 281 23.06 9.50 14.95
N LEU A 282 21.85 9.51 15.54
CA LEU A 282 21.21 10.78 15.85
C LEU A 282 22.19 11.58 16.74
N PRO A 283 22.38 12.89 16.53
CA PRO A 283 23.32 13.69 17.32
C PRO A 283 22.85 13.73 18.78
N PHE A 284 23.39 12.80 19.57
CA PHE A 284 23.14 12.72 21.02
C PHE A 284 24.03 13.66 21.82
N GLY A 285 24.94 14.37 21.13
CA GLY A 285 25.78 15.37 21.74
C GLY A 285 24.94 16.44 22.45
N LYS A 286 25.62 17.31 23.20
CA LYS A 286 25.02 18.44 23.92
C LYS A 286 24.12 19.24 22.95
N GLY A 287 22.83 18.86 22.89
CA GLY A 287 21.80 19.62 22.17
C GLY A 287 21.70 21.02 22.75
N LEU A 288 20.83 21.83 22.24
CA LEU A 288 20.55 23.16 22.81
C LEU A 288 19.63 22.99 24.05
N PRO A 289 20.17 22.68 25.26
CA PRO A 289 19.33 22.25 26.40
C PRO A 289 18.33 23.35 26.80
N ASN A 290 18.68 24.61 26.65
CA ASN A 290 17.81 25.73 26.92
C ASN A 290 16.65 25.83 25.90
N PHE A 291 16.92 25.52 24.63
CA PHE A 291 15.92 25.49 23.57
C PHE A 291 14.97 24.29 23.75
N GLU A 292 15.51 23.09 24.01
CA GLU A 292 14.71 21.90 24.31
C GLU A 292 13.85 22.07 25.55
N LYS A 293 14.37 22.75 26.60
CA LYS A 293 13.62 23.10 27.79
C LYS A 293 12.45 24.04 27.46
N LYS A 294 12.69 25.09 26.66
CA LYS A 294 11.64 26.02 26.20
C LYS A 294 10.56 25.31 25.38
N LEU A 295 10.94 24.42 24.45
CA LEU A 295 10.01 23.60 23.64
C LEU A 295 9.26 22.55 24.46
N SER A 296 9.73 22.21 25.66
CA SER A 296 9.07 21.29 26.57
C SER A 296 7.97 21.93 27.43
N TYR A 297 7.87 23.28 27.45
CA TYR A 297 6.81 23.96 28.18
C TYR A 297 5.42 23.64 27.62
N LYS A 298 4.40 23.68 28.49
CA LYS A 298 3.01 23.34 28.15
C LYS A 298 2.48 24.12 26.93
N LYS A 299 2.80 25.42 26.83
CA LYS A 299 2.40 26.26 25.68
C LYS A 299 3.03 25.81 24.37
N SER A 300 4.33 25.52 24.36
CA SER A 300 5.05 25.04 23.17
C SER A 300 4.62 23.62 22.78
N ALA A 301 4.32 22.77 23.76
CA ALA A 301 3.75 21.44 23.49
C ALA A 301 2.37 21.54 22.88
N TRP A 302 1.53 22.46 23.35
CA TRP A 302 0.23 22.73 22.77
C TRP A 302 0.34 23.22 21.31
N SER A 303 1.21 24.21 21.05
CA SER A 303 1.45 24.72 19.69
C SER A 303 1.91 23.60 18.74
N ARG A 304 2.89 22.80 19.15
CA ARG A 304 3.36 21.65 18.34
C ARG A 304 2.23 20.66 18.04
N ASN A 305 1.43 20.32 19.03
CA ASN A 305 0.30 19.41 18.87
C ASN A 305 -0.78 20.01 17.96
N SER A 306 -1.06 21.32 18.09
CA SER A 306 -1.99 22.03 17.22
C SER A 306 -1.51 22.07 15.76
N VAL A 307 -0.22 22.27 15.52
CA VAL A 307 0.35 22.21 14.17
C VAL A 307 0.22 20.80 13.59
N ALA A 308 0.53 19.76 14.35
CA ALA A 308 0.39 18.38 13.88
C ALA A 308 -1.08 18.04 13.55
N LEU A 309 -2.03 18.50 14.38
CA LEU A 309 -3.45 18.35 14.13
C LEU A 309 -3.91 19.15 12.91
N PHE A 310 -3.45 20.38 12.76
CA PHE A 310 -3.79 21.22 11.62
C PHE A 310 -3.32 20.59 10.30
N VAL A 311 -2.07 20.14 10.25
CA VAL A 311 -1.52 19.44 9.08
C VAL A 311 -2.36 18.18 8.78
N PHE A 312 -2.64 17.38 9.80
CA PHE A 312 -3.44 16.17 9.61
C PHE A 312 -4.86 16.49 9.11
N ILE A 313 -5.55 17.44 9.73
CA ILE A 313 -6.94 17.77 9.36
C ILE A 313 -7.00 18.40 7.97
N LEU A 314 -6.16 19.40 7.69
CA LEU A 314 -6.24 20.18 6.44
C LEU A 314 -5.66 19.46 5.24
N ILE A 315 -4.56 18.71 5.42
CA ILE A 315 -3.85 18.09 4.29
C ILE A 315 -4.26 16.63 4.09
N VAL A 316 -4.63 15.93 5.18
CA VAL A 316 -4.92 14.49 5.09
C VAL A 316 -6.42 14.21 5.21
N LEU A 317 -7.05 14.63 6.31
CA LEU A 317 -8.41 14.19 6.66
C LEU A 317 -9.47 14.81 5.75
N ILE A 318 -9.53 16.14 5.68
CA ILE A 318 -10.55 16.85 4.88
C ILE A 318 -10.41 16.50 3.40
N PRO A 319 -9.23 16.58 2.77
CA PRO A 319 -9.09 16.21 1.36
C PRO A 319 -9.48 14.76 1.08
N SER A 320 -9.21 13.82 2.00
CA SER A 320 -9.58 12.42 1.84
C SER A 320 -11.08 12.17 1.81
N LEU A 321 -11.85 12.99 2.52
CA LEU A 321 -13.30 12.87 2.64
C LEU A 321 -14.07 13.80 1.69
N PHE A 322 -13.38 14.70 1.00
CA PHE A 322 -14.03 15.78 0.24
C PHE A 322 -14.93 15.24 -0.90
N VAL A 323 -14.62 14.09 -1.47
CA VAL A 323 -15.46 13.42 -2.47
C VAL A 323 -16.86 13.06 -1.95
N ALA A 324 -17.08 13.05 -0.65
CA ALA A 324 -18.41 12.88 -0.07
C ALA A 324 -19.35 14.05 -0.44
N LEU A 325 -18.82 15.26 -0.66
CA LEU A 325 -19.64 16.41 -1.02
C LEU A 325 -20.39 16.23 -2.35
N PRO A 326 -19.75 15.96 -3.51
CA PRO A 326 -20.48 15.69 -4.74
C PRO A 326 -21.32 14.39 -4.66
N ALA A 327 -20.93 13.41 -3.87
CA ALA A 327 -21.76 12.23 -3.62
C ALA A 327 -23.08 12.62 -2.91
N PHE A 328 -23.04 13.45 -1.88
CA PHE A 328 -24.26 13.96 -1.22
C PHE A 328 -25.10 14.85 -2.14
N GLN A 329 -24.48 15.70 -2.95
CA GLN A 329 -25.18 16.51 -3.94
C GLN A 329 -25.91 15.65 -4.97
N ALA A 330 -25.27 14.58 -5.46
CA ALA A 330 -25.91 13.63 -6.38
C ALA A 330 -27.10 12.90 -5.74
N VAL A 331 -26.99 12.52 -4.46
CA VAL A 331 -28.10 11.94 -3.71
C VAL A 331 -29.24 12.95 -3.55
N ALA A 332 -28.95 14.19 -3.22
CA ALA A 332 -29.94 15.25 -3.02
C ALA A 332 -30.68 15.62 -4.33
N SER A 333 -30.01 15.54 -5.48
CA SER A 333 -30.64 15.82 -6.79
C SER A 333 -31.65 14.76 -7.24
N GLY A 334 -31.60 13.55 -6.68
CA GLY A 334 -32.55 12.45 -6.91
C GLY A 334 -32.49 11.78 -8.29
N SER A 335 -32.11 12.49 -9.34
CA SER A 335 -32.14 12.00 -10.72
C SER A 335 -31.10 10.90 -10.99
N THR A 336 -29.95 10.97 -10.33
CA THR A 336 -28.84 10.05 -10.51
C THR A 336 -29.03 8.73 -9.74
N LEU A 337 -29.73 8.77 -8.59
CA LEU A 337 -29.92 7.59 -7.74
C LEU A 337 -30.72 6.47 -8.40
N ALA A 338 -31.77 6.79 -9.14
CA ALA A 338 -32.57 5.79 -9.84
C ALA A 338 -31.70 5.00 -10.82
N ASN A 339 -30.85 5.68 -11.58
CA ASN A 339 -29.94 5.07 -12.55
C ASN A 339 -28.87 4.18 -11.89
N VAL A 340 -28.40 4.55 -10.68
CA VAL A 340 -27.48 3.70 -9.90
C VAL A 340 -28.10 2.34 -9.61
N PHE A 341 -29.31 2.33 -9.04
CA PHE A 341 -29.96 1.07 -8.64
C PHE A 341 -30.47 0.25 -9.83
N THR A 342 -30.89 0.91 -10.91
CA THR A 342 -31.35 0.22 -12.13
C THR A 342 -30.20 -0.24 -13.04
N GLY A 343 -28.98 0.23 -12.80
CA GLY A 343 -27.80 -0.10 -13.62
C GLY A 343 -27.88 0.49 -15.04
N GLN A 344 -28.61 1.60 -15.25
CA GLN A 344 -28.77 2.20 -16.57
C GLN A 344 -27.57 3.07 -16.95
N GLY A 345 -27.27 3.14 -18.25
CA GLY A 345 -26.17 3.95 -18.79
C GLY A 345 -24.80 3.49 -18.28
N VAL A 346 -24.02 4.42 -17.75
CA VAL A 346 -22.66 4.15 -17.24
C VAL A 346 -22.63 3.26 -15.99
N TRP A 347 -23.77 3.10 -15.29
CA TRP A 347 -23.85 2.33 -14.06
C TRP A 347 -23.78 0.83 -14.28
N SER A 348 -24.16 0.32 -15.45
CA SER A 348 -23.93 -1.09 -15.81
C SER A 348 -22.44 -1.44 -15.72
N SER A 349 -21.59 -0.67 -16.41
CA SER A 349 -20.13 -0.88 -16.38
C SER A 349 -19.53 -0.64 -15.00
N PHE A 350 -20.10 0.25 -14.19
CA PHE A 350 -19.67 0.47 -12.82
C PHE A 350 -19.92 -0.76 -11.94
N TRP A 351 -21.11 -1.35 -11.98
CA TRP A 351 -21.44 -2.55 -11.20
C TRP A 351 -20.63 -3.76 -11.63
N GLU A 352 -20.44 -3.95 -12.94
CA GLU A 352 -19.56 -5.01 -13.47
C GLU A 352 -18.13 -4.86 -12.96
N SER A 353 -17.57 -3.64 -13.03
CA SER A 353 -16.22 -3.32 -12.54
C SER A 353 -16.10 -3.46 -11.03
N LEU A 354 -17.16 -3.12 -10.28
CA LEU A 354 -17.23 -3.29 -8.84
C LEU A 354 -17.19 -4.79 -8.50
N PHE A 355 -18.05 -5.59 -9.11
CA PHE A 355 -18.10 -7.04 -8.91
C PHE A 355 -16.77 -7.70 -9.24
N LEU A 356 -16.15 -7.32 -10.37
CA LEU A 356 -14.84 -7.79 -10.77
C LEU A 356 -13.78 -7.47 -9.70
N SER A 357 -13.74 -6.24 -9.19
CA SER A 357 -12.75 -5.79 -8.20
C SER A 357 -12.85 -6.59 -6.89
N TYR A 358 -14.07 -6.78 -6.39
CA TYR A 358 -14.28 -7.47 -5.13
C TYR A 358 -14.10 -9.00 -5.26
N SER A 359 -14.52 -9.59 -6.38
CA SER A 359 -14.28 -11.00 -6.69
C SER A 359 -12.79 -11.30 -6.82
N LEU A 360 -12.07 -10.45 -7.55
CA LEU A 360 -10.62 -10.53 -7.69
C LEU A 360 -9.93 -10.40 -6.33
N GLY A 361 -10.32 -9.41 -5.52
CA GLY A 361 -9.80 -9.22 -4.17
C GLY A 361 -10.01 -10.45 -3.27
N ALA A 362 -11.19 -11.06 -3.34
CA ALA A 362 -11.50 -12.28 -2.58
C ALA A 362 -10.63 -13.47 -3.02
N ILE A 363 -10.53 -13.72 -4.33
CA ILE A 363 -9.72 -14.81 -4.88
C ILE A 363 -8.25 -14.64 -4.51
N VAL A 364 -7.69 -13.45 -4.71
CA VAL A 364 -6.30 -13.14 -4.39
C VAL A 364 -6.03 -13.29 -2.89
N THR A 365 -6.98 -12.90 -2.04
CA THR A 365 -6.86 -13.06 -0.59
C THR A 365 -6.81 -14.54 -0.20
N VAL A 366 -7.69 -15.36 -0.74
CA VAL A 366 -7.70 -16.81 -0.47
C VAL A 366 -6.39 -17.46 -0.93
N LEU A 367 -5.93 -17.15 -2.15
CA LEU A 367 -4.66 -17.66 -2.69
C LEU A 367 -3.47 -17.19 -1.83
N GLY A 368 -3.46 -15.93 -1.42
CA GLY A 368 -2.44 -15.35 -0.54
C GLY A 368 -2.38 -16.03 0.82
N ILE A 369 -3.52 -16.37 1.41
CA ILE A 369 -3.60 -17.11 2.69
C ILE A 369 -3.06 -18.53 2.51
N VAL A 370 -3.58 -19.26 1.52
CA VAL A 370 -3.24 -20.68 1.31
C VAL A 370 -1.75 -20.88 1.01
N SER A 371 -1.18 -20.07 0.12
CA SER A 371 0.23 -20.16 -0.26
C SER A 371 1.16 -19.43 0.73
N GLY A 372 0.68 -18.38 1.39
CA GLY A 372 1.49 -17.54 2.28
C GLY A 372 1.71 -18.13 3.67
N ILE A 373 0.75 -18.91 4.23
CA ILE A 373 0.91 -19.55 5.55
C ILE A 373 2.15 -20.46 5.57
N PRO A 374 2.37 -21.40 4.62
CA PRO A 374 3.55 -22.25 4.64
C PRO A 374 4.87 -21.47 4.56
N ILE A 375 4.91 -20.42 3.73
CA ILE A 375 6.11 -19.56 3.59
C ILE A 375 6.37 -18.79 4.89
N ALA A 376 5.34 -18.23 5.52
CA ALA A 376 5.48 -17.51 6.79
C ALA A 376 6.00 -18.43 7.91
N ILE A 377 5.50 -19.67 8.00
CA ILE A 377 6.00 -20.67 8.95
C ILE A 377 7.46 -21.01 8.64
N LEU A 378 7.81 -21.21 7.36
CA LEU A 378 9.17 -21.52 6.94
C LEU A 378 10.16 -20.43 7.37
N ILE A 379 9.81 -19.17 7.18
CA ILE A 379 10.64 -18.02 7.56
C ILE A 379 10.77 -17.94 9.08
N ALA A 380 9.65 -17.92 9.80
CA ALA A 380 9.64 -17.72 11.26
C ALA A 380 10.32 -18.87 12.01
N ARG A 381 10.14 -20.12 11.55
CA ARG A 381 10.74 -21.32 12.19
C ARG A 381 12.12 -21.68 11.61
N LYS A 382 12.63 -20.92 10.64
CA LYS A 382 13.93 -21.15 10.00
C LYS A 382 14.11 -22.61 9.52
N THR A 383 13.06 -23.18 8.95
CA THR A 383 12.94 -24.62 8.66
C THR A 383 14.07 -25.16 7.78
N PHE A 384 14.59 -24.36 6.84
CA PHE A 384 15.73 -24.69 5.97
C PHE A 384 17.04 -23.99 6.37
N GLY A 385 17.16 -23.58 7.64
CA GLY A 385 18.31 -22.86 8.18
C GLY A 385 18.16 -21.35 8.18
N LYS A 386 19.04 -20.67 8.92
CA LYS A 386 18.97 -19.22 9.14
C LYS A 386 19.21 -18.43 7.85
N LEU A 387 20.16 -18.84 7.02
CA LEU A 387 20.52 -18.13 5.78
C LEU A 387 19.38 -18.16 4.76
N SER A 388 18.82 -19.37 4.48
CA SER A 388 17.73 -19.52 3.52
C SER A 388 16.46 -18.78 3.96
N SER A 389 16.14 -18.79 5.24
CA SER A 389 15.00 -18.03 5.78
C SER A 389 15.21 -16.53 5.66
N THR A 390 16.44 -16.03 5.89
CA THR A 390 16.76 -14.61 5.71
C THR A 390 16.69 -14.20 4.23
N ILE A 391 17.20 -15.03 3.32
CA ILE A 391 17.10 -14.77 1.88
C ILE A 391 15.63 -14.74 1.44
N MET A 392 14.84 -15.73 1.87
CA MET A 392 13.41 -15.78 1.54
C MET A 392 12.67 -14.55 2.06
N ASP A 393 12.95 -14.12 3.31
CA ASP A 393 12.38 -12.91 3.89
C ASP A 393 12.74 -11.65 3.08
N LEU A 394 13.96 -11.57 2.56
CA LEU A 394 14.36 -10.47 1.68
C LEU A 394 13.64 -10.51 0.34
N LEU A 395 13.58 -11.68 -0.31
CA LEU A 395 12.98 -11.85 -1.62
C LEU A 395 11.47 -11.56 -1.63
N ILE A 396 10.76 -11.93 -0.57
CA ILE A 396 9.33 -11.64 -0.44
C ILE A 396 9.04 -10.15 -0.42
N ASN A 397 9.98 -9.31 0.05
CA ASN A 397 9.78 -7.87 0.08
C ASN A 397 10.04 -7.16 -1.26
N VAL A 398 10.66 -7.84 -2.24
CA VAL A 398 10.97 -7.24 -3.53
C VAL A 398 9.73 -6.62 -4.21
N PRO A 399 8.58 -7.31 -4.31
CA PRO A 399 7.40 -6.73 -4.94
C PRO A 399 6.80 -5.50 -4.22
N LEU A 400 7.11 -5.29 -2.93
CA LEU A 400 6.67 -4.09 -2.20
C LEU A 400 7.38 -2.82 -2.64
N ILE A 401 8.61 -2.98 -3.12
CA ILE A 401 9.50 -1.86 -3.45
C ILE A 401 9.35 -1.46 -4.91
N VAL A 402 8.96 -2.42 -5.75
CA VAL A 402 8.77 -2.23 -7.19
C VAL A 402 7.47 -1.47 -7.44
N PRO A 403 7.49 -0.40 -8.27
CA PRO A 403 6.26 0.28 -8.69
C PRO A 403 5.26 -0.69 -9.33
N SER A 404 3.99 -0.60 -8.92
CA SER A 404 2.96 -1.59 -9.29
C SER A 404 2.74 -1.69 -10.80
N ILE A 405 2.85 -0.59 -11.53
CA ILE A 405 2.74 -0.59 -12.99
C ILE A 405 3.92 -1.30 -13.65
N ALA A 406 5.15 -1.07 -13.18
CA ALA A 406 6.34 -1.73 -13.70
C ALA A 406 6.27 -3.25 -13.47
N LEU A 407 5.82 -3.65 -12.28
CA LEU A 407 5.60 -5.05 -11.95
C LEU A 407 4.49 -5.67 -12.83
N GLY A 408 3.39 -4.95 -13.02
CA GLY A 408 2.28 -5.39 -13.88
C GLY A 408 2.69 -5.60 -15.34
N VAL A 409 3.41 -4.63 -15.93
CA VAL A 409 3.91 -4.76 -17.32
C VAL A 409 4.89 -5.92 -17.44
N SER A 410 5.80 -6.07 -16.50
CA SER A 410 6.79 -7.15 -16.51
C SER A 410 6.12 -8.53 -16.44
N LEU A 411 5.11 -8.67 -15.58
CA LEU A 411 4.27 -9.88 -15.52
C LEU A 411 3.52 -10.12 -16.83
N LYS A 412 2.95 -9.08 -17.43
CA LYS A 412 2.27 -9.17 -18.72
C LYS A 412 3.20 -9.70 -19.80
N PHE A 413 4.40 -9.16 -19.93
CA PHE A 413 5.38 -9.58 -20.93
C PHE A 413 5.76 -11.05 -20.79
N PHE A 414 5.88 -11.56 -19.57
CA PHE A 414 6.14 -12.98 -19.34
C PHE A 414 4.95 -13.85 -19.73
N TRP A 415 3.77 -13.57 -19.13
CA TRP A 415 2.62 -14.45 -19.27
C TRP A 415 1.96 -14.40 -20.66
N GLN A 416 2.05 -13.27 -21.37
CA GLN A 416 1.55 -13.18 -22.76
C GLN A 416 2.34 -14.06 -23.74
N GLY A 417 3.58 -14.43 -23.41
CA GLY A 417 4.36 -15.39 -24.18
C GLY A 417 3.85 -16.84 -24.06
N ILE A 418 2.95 -17.12 -23.11
CA ILE A 418 2.39 -18.45 -22.88
C ILE A 418 0.96 -18.48 -23.44
N PRO A 419 0.68 -19.25 -24.51
CA PRO A 419 -0.65 -19.31 -25.10
C PRO A 419 -1.68 -19.92 -24.14
N GLY A 420 -2.92 -19.43 -24.21
CA GLY A 420 -4.06 -19.99 -23.47
C GLY A 420 -4.27 -19.44 -22.05
N ILE A 421 -3.49 -18.46 -21.59
CA ILE A 421 -3.71 -17.82 -20.28
C ILE A 421 -4.76 -16.71 -20.43
N PRO A 422 -5.93 -16.81 -19.77
CA PRO A 422 -6.96 -15.77 -19.81
C PRO A 422 -6.48 -14.48 -19.11
N GLU A 423 -6.92 -13.31 -19.60
CA GLU A 423 -6.61 -12.01 -18.99
C GLU A 423 -6.99 -11.94 -17.50
N PHE A 424 -8.05 -12.63 -17.08
CA PHE A 424 -8.44 -12.70 -15.68
C PHE A 424 -7.35 -13.35 -14.80
N LEU A 425 -6.69 -14.40 -15.27
CA LEU A 425 -5.57 -15.01 -14.53
C LEU A 425 -4.35 -14.09 -14.46
N LEU A 426 -4.10 -13.30 -15.51
CA LEU A 426 -3.05 -12.28 -15.48
C LEU A 426 -3.32 -11.24 -14.38
N LEU A 427 -4.58 -10.81 -14.23
CA LEU A 427 -4.99 -9.95 -13.12
C LEU A 427 -4.76 -10.60 -11.77
N VAL A 428 -5.16 -11.87 -11.61
CA VAL A 428 -4.96 -12.62 -10.36
C VAL A 428 -3.47 -12.70 -10.02
N PHE A 429 -2.60 -13.00 -10.97
CA PHE A 429 -1.15 -13.10 -10.74
C PHE A 429 -0.54 -11.74 -10.39
N ALA A 430 -0.94 -10.67 -11.08
CA ALA A 430 -0.45 -9.32 -10.80
C ALA A 430 -0.87 -8.84 -9.41
N HIS A 431 -2.13 -9.02 -9.05
CA HIS A 431 -2.64 -8.64 -7.73
C HIS A 431 -2.03 -9.50 -6.61
N LEU A 432 -1.86 -10.80 -6.87
CA LEU A 432 -1.19 -11.70 -5.93
C LEU A 432 0.25 -11.27 -5.70
N ALA A 433 1.01 -10.95 -6.75
CA ALA A 433 2.41 -10.51 -6.62
C ALA A 433 2.55 -9.26 -5.73
N ILE A 434 1.67 -8.27 -5.90
CA ILE A 434 1.71 -7.01 -5.13
C ILE A 434 1.28 -7.22 -3.68
N THR A 435 0.29 -8.08 -3.45
CA THR A 435 -0.35 -8.20 -2.12
C THR A 435 0.26 -9.29 -1.25
N TYR A 436 0.92 -10.27 -1.84
CA TYR A 436 1.51 -11.41 -1.15
C TYR A 436 2.43 -11.07 0.02
N PRO A 437 3.36 -10.10 -0.14
CA PRO A 437 4.26 -9.72 0.94
C PRO A 437 3.54 -9.25 2.21
N TYR A 438 2.41 -8.57 2.07
CA TYR A 438 1.63 -8.06 3.21
C TYR A 438 1.11 -9.19 4.08
N PHE A 439 0.59 -10.26 3.45
CA PHE A 439 0.10 -11.42 4.18
C PHE A 439 1.23 -12.19 4.87
N VAL A 440 2.28 -12.50 4.11
CA VAL A 440 3.42 -13.27 4.64
C VAL A 440 4.07 -12.54 5.81
N ARG A 441 4.25 -11.21 5.73
CA ARG A 441 4.78 -10.38 6.80
C ARG A 441 3.91 -10.40 8.05
N SER A 442 2.60 -10.23 7.89
CA SER A 442 1.64 -10.27 9.02
C SER A 442 1.69 -11.62 9.73
N MET A 443 1.71 -12.70 8.96
CA MET A 443 1.73 -14.06 9.49
C MET A 443 3.09 -14.43 10.09
N SER A 444 4.22 -14.08 9.47
CA SER A 444 5.57 -14.35 10.00
C SER A 444 5.77 -13.65 11.35
N ALA A 445 5.38 -12.38 11.46
CA ALA A 445 5.46 -11.63 12.71
C ALA A 445 4.60 -12.26 13.82
N ALA A 446 3.43 -12.80 13.47
CA ALA A 446 2.59 -13.52 14.42
C ALA A 446 3.22 -14.84 14.86
N MET A 447 3.82 -15.58 13.94
CA MET A 447 4.51 -16.84 14.23
C MET A 447 5.73 -16.64 15.13
N GLU A 448 6.48 -15.55 14.97
CA GLU A 448 7.65 -15.23 15.81
C GLU A 448 7.27 -14.96 17.28
N ARG A 449 6.03 -14.53 17.53
CA ARG A 449 5.50 -14.32 18.90
C ARG A 449 5.11 -15.62 19.62
N ILE A 450 4.92 -16.72 18.88
CA ILE A 450 4.60 -18.02 19.46
C ILE A 450 5.92 -18.70 19.85
N SER A 451 6.07 -19.04 21.13
CA SER A 451 7.26 -19.76 21.58
C SER A 451 7.30 -21.16 20.96
N VAL A 452 8.50 -21.58 20.54
CA VAL A 452 8.72 -22.90 19.94
C VAL A 452 8.44 -24.01 20.95
N GLU A 453 8.71 -23.74 22.23
CA GLU A 453 8.51 -24.65 23.33
C GLU A 453 7.04 -25.10 23.46
N MET A 454 6.07 -24.22 23.16
CA MET A 454 4.64 -24.58 23.17
C MET A 454 4.32 -25.62 22.10
N GLU A 455 4.90 -25.50 20.92
CA GLU A 455 4.72 -26.49 19.86
C GLU A 455 5.41 -27.81 20.18
N GLU A 456 6.61 -27.75 20.77
CA GLU A 456 7.39 -28.92 21.15
C GLU A 456 6.72 -29.67 22.32
N ALA A 457 6.20 -28.97 23.33
CA ALA A 457 5.43 -29.58 24.41
C ALA A 457 4.20 -30.35 23.91
N ALA A 458 3.47 -29.79 22.94
CA ALA A 458 2.36 -30.52 22.34
C ALA A 458 2.81 -31.75 21.55
N ARG A 459 3.98 -31.70 20.87
CA ARG A 459 4.55 -32.87 20.18
C ARG A 459 5.04 -33.95 21.12
N THR A 460 5.61 -33.59 22.26
CA THR A 460 6.00 -34.57 23.31
C THR A 460 4.80 -35.28 23.88
N LEU A 461 3.63 -34.62 23.93
CA LEU A 461 2.34 -35.21 24.30
C LEU A 461 1.69 -36.02 23.15
N GLY A 462 2.41 -36.26 22.04
CA GLY A 462 1.94 -37.09 20.92
C GLY A 462 1.11 -36.36 19.88
N ALA A 463 1.00 -35.01 19.93
CA ALA A 463 0.28 -34.26 18.92
C ALA A 463 0.99 -34.27 17.57
N ARG A 464 0.26 -34.65 16.51
CA ARG A 464 0.78 -34.61 15.12
C ARG A 464 0.91 -33.15 14.62
N PRO A 465 1.77 -32.88 13.65
CA PRO A 465 2.05 -31.51 13.19
C PRO A 465 0.80 -30.71 12.81
N PHE A 466 -0.17 -31.31 12.15
CA PHE A 466 -1.42 -30.65 11.81
C PHE A 466 -2.30 -30.36 13.05
N THR A 467 -2.28 -31.26 14.05
CA THR A 467 -2.96 -31.03 15.32
C THR A 467 -2.34 -29.83 16.05
N VAL A 468 -1.00 -29.75 16.12
CA VAL A 468 -0.29 -28.60 16.71
C VAL A 468 -0.67 -27.29 15.98
N PHE A 469 -0.66 -27.31 14.64
CA PHE A 469 -1.09 -26.16 13.85
C PHE A 469 -2.52 -25.74 14.18
N LYS A 470 -3.46 -26.68 14.20
CA LYS A 470 -4.89 -26.41 14.41
C LYS A 470 -5.20 -25.95 15.83
N THR A 471 -4.55 -26.55 16.85
CA THR A 471 -4.91 -26.33 18.27
C THR A 471 -4.08 -25.25 18.95
N ILE A 472 -2.88 -24.95 18.45
CA ILE A 472 -1.97 -23.95 19.02
C ILE A 472 -1.77 -22.79 18.06
N VAL A 473 -1.21 -23.06 16.89
CA VAL A 473 -0.78 -22.01 15.96
C VAL A 473 -1.97 -21.21 15.43
N LEU A 474 -2.96 -21.90 14.86
CA LEU A 474 -4.12 -21.26 14.24
C LEU A 474 -4.97 -20.42 15.21
N PRO A 475 -5.29 -20.90 16.43
CA PRO A 475 -6.04 -20.10 17.40
C PRO A 475 -5.29 -18.85 17.86
N ILE A 476 -3.96 -18.94 18.04
CA ILE A 476 -3.14 -17.81 18.48
C ILE A 476 -2.97 -16.79 17.33
N THR A 477 -2.80 -17.27 16.09
CA THR A 477 -2.55 -16.41 14.93
C THR A 477 -3.81 -15.98 14.17
N LYS A 478 -5.00 -16.48 14.56
CA LYS A 478 -6.25 -16.22 13.80
C LYS A 478 -6.52 -14.73 13.52
N TYR A 479 -6.21 -13.85 14.48
CA TYR A 479 -6.40 -12.42 14.31
C TYR A 479 -5.36 -11.79 13.38
N SER A 480 -4.13 -12.31 13.38
CA SER A 480 -3.09 -11.88 12.45
C SER A 480 -3.37 -12.38 11.02
N ILE A 481 -3.89 -13.60 10.89
CA ILE A 481 -4.36 -14.12 9.58
C ILE A 481 -5.48 -13.23 9.05
N LEU A 482 -6.47 -12.91 9.88
CA LEU A 482 -7.58 -12.06 9.46
C LEU A 482 -7.14 -10.62 9.16
N SER A 483 -6.23 -10.07 9.96
CA SER A 483 -5.64 -8.75 9.69
C SER A 483 -4.84 -8.75 8.38
N GLY A 484 -4.01 -9.75 8.15
CA GLY A 484 -3.29 -9.94 6.89
C GLY A 484 -4.23 -10.09 5.70
N ALA A 485 -5.30 -10.86 5.85
CA ALA A 485 -6.35 -11.03 4.83
C ALA A 485 -7.03 -9.69 4.49
N ILE A 486 -7.36 -8.88 5.50
CA ILE A 486 -7.95 -7.55 5.32
C ILE A 486 -7.00 -6.66 4.49
N ILE A 487 -5.72 -6.64 4.82
CA ILE A 487 -4.73 -5.82 4.11
C ILE A 487 -4.60 -6.27 2.65
N VAL A 488 -4.51 -7.58 2.40
CA VAL A 488 -4.45 -8.14 1.04
C VAL A 488 -5.70 -7.77 0.24
N PHE A 489 -6.87 -7.98 0.82
CA PHE A 489 -8.15 -7.69 0.17
C PHE A 489 -8.27 -6.20 -0.20
N THR A 490 -8.05 -5.31 0.76
CA THR A 490 -8.17 -3.86 0.53
C THR A 490 -7.13 -3.36 -0.46
N ARG A 491 -5.90 -3.88 -0.38
CA ARG A 491 -4.83 -3.52 -1.31
C ARG A 491 -5.14 -4.02 -2.73
N SER A 492 -5.70 -5.21 -2.88
CA SER A 492 -6.13 -5.75 -4.17
C SER A 492 -7.29 -4.95 -4.76
N VAL A 493 -8.35 -4.69 -3.99
CA VAL A 493 -9.52 -3.91 -4.45
C VAL A 493 -9.14 -2.49 -4.88
N SER A 494 -8.14 -1.88 -4.24
CA SER A 494 -7.69 -0.52 -4.55
C SER A 494 -6.57 -0.44 -5.60
N GLU A 495 -6.07 -1.57 -6.11
CA GLU A 495 -4.98 -1.58 -7.07
C GLU A 495 -5.40 -1.07 -8.45
N THR A 496 -4.61 -0.14 -8.97
CA THR A 496 -4.89 0.52 -10.26
C THR A 496 -3.74 0.32 -11.25
N GLY A 497 -2.50 0.54 -10.81
CA GLY A 497 -1.33 0.57 -11.69
C GLY A 497 -1.06 -0.75 -12.40
N ALA A 498 -1.01 -1.85 -11.64
CA ALA A 498 -0.82 -3.16 -12.25
C ALA A 498 -2.01 -3.59 -13.11
N THR A 499 -3.24 -3.24 -12.70
CA THR A 499 -4.44 -3.51 -13.51
C THR A 499 -4.36 -2.81 -14.86
N LEU A 500 -4.04 -1.51 -14.88
CA LEU A 500 -3.86 -0.73 -16.12
C LEU A 500 -2.78 -1.33 -17.03
N ALA A 501 -1.72 -1.87 -16.44
CA ALA A 501 -0.61 -2.46 -17.16
C ALA A 501 -0.95 -3.80 -17.80
N VAL A 502 -1.70 -4.65 -17.08
CA VAL A 502 -1.90 -6.06 -17.45
C VAL A 502 -3.03 -6.23 -18.46
N THR A 503 -4.15 -5.55 -18.29
CA THR A 503 -5.35 -5.75 -19.12
C THR A 503 -5.85 -4.46 -19.75
N SER A 504 -6.49 -4.60 -20.91
CA SER A 504 -7.23 -3.52 -21.58
C SER A 504 -8.73 -3.81 -21.67
N LYS A 505 -9.15 -5.07 -21.50
CA LYS A 505 -10.56 -5.49 -21.63
C LYS A 505 -11.27 -5.56 -20.28
N LEU A 506 -10.58 -6.04 -19.25
CA LEU A 506 -11.14 -6.16 -17.92
C LEU A 506 -10.88 -4.88 -17.12
N VAL A 507 -11.93 -4.20 -16.73
CA VAL A 507 -11.84 -2.90 -16.04
C VAL A 507 -12.30 -3.05 -14.60
N THR A 508 -11.39 -2.86 -13.63
CA THR A 508 -11.74 -2.81 -12.21
C THR A 508 -12.31 -1.44 -11.83
N ALA A 509 -13.07 -1.37 -10.74
CA ALA A 509 -13.70 -0.12 -10.31
C ALA A 509 -12.72 1.05 -10.14
N PRO A 510 -11.53 0.90 -9.54
CA PRO A 510 -10.55 1.99 -9.49
C PRO A 510 -10.07 2.44 -10.88
N VAL A 511 -9.88 1.50 -11.82
CA VAL A 511 -9.48 1.83 -13.20
C VAL A 511 -10.61 2.55 -13.93
N LEU A 512 -11.86 2.11 -13.74
CA LEU A 512 -13.03 2.79 -14.30
C LEU A 512 -13.12 4.23 -13.83
N LEU A 513 -12.91 4.48 -12.53
CA LEU A 513 -12.89 5.83 -11.96
C LEU A 513 -11.78 6.70 -12.57
N VAL A 514 -10.58 6.14 -12.75
CA VAL A 514 -9.48 6.85 -13.44
C VAL A 514 -9.90 7.26 -14.85
N ASN A 515 -10.53 6.35 -15.60
CA ASN A 515 -10.98 6.62 -16.95
C ASN A 515 -12.08 7.70 -16.98
N TRP A 516 -13.03 7.66 -16.06
CA TRP A 516 -14.10 8.65 -15.94
C TRP A 516 -13.56 10.04 -15.58
N VAL A 517 -12.66 10.12 -14.60
CA VAL A 517 -12.04 11.40 -14.21
C VAL A 517 -11.23 11.99 -15.37
N ASN A 518 -10.48 11.17 -16.10
CA ASN A 518 -9.69 11.63 -17.24
C ASN A 518 -10.56 12.05 -18.44
N SER A 519 -11.73 11.42 -18.62
CA SER A 519 -12.75 11.83 -19.56
C SER A 519 -13.31 13.23 -19.20
N LEU A 520 -13.66 13.48 -17.94
CA LEU A 520 -14.11 14.79 -17.46
C LEU A 520 -13.09 15.90 -17.68
N ARG A 521 -11.80 15.56 -17.65
CA ARG A 521 -10.70 16.51 -17.82
C ARG A 521 -10.27 16.70 -19.27
N GLY A 522 -10.93 16.04 -20.23
CA GLY A 522 -10.56 16.10 -21.64
C GLY A 522 -9.24 15.41 -21.98
N ILE A 523 -8.71 14.55 -21.07
CA ILE A 523 -7.50 13.76 -21.32
C ILE A 523 -7.84 12.55 -22.20
N ASN A 524 -9.00 11.95 -21.95
CA ASN A 524 -9.54 10.85 -22.74
C ASN A 524 -10.79 11.29 -23.52
N ILE A 525 -11.25 10.44 -24.45
CA ILE A 525 -12.50 10.65 -25.18
C ILE A 525 -13.65 10.86 -24.18
N PRO A 526 -14.48 11.91 -24.36
CA PRO A 526 -15.62 12.16 -23.49
C PRO A 526 -16.57 10.95 -23.43
N ILE A 527 -16.93 10.52 -22.23
CA ILE A 527 -17.87 9.44 -21.99
C ILE A 527 -19.24 10.06 -21.71
N VAL A 528 -20.22 9.77 -22.54
CA VAL A 528 -21.60 10.27 -22.37
C VAL A 528 -22.19 9.77 -21.06
N GLY A 529 -22.79 10.66 -20.26
CA GLY A 529 -23.38 10.34 -18.98
C GLY A 529 -22.43 10.34 -17.78
N VAL A 530 -21.17 10.73 -17.97
CA VAL A 530 -20.19 10.94 -16.89
C VAL A 530 -20.07 12.44 -16.61
N ASP A 531 -20.43 12.84 -15.40
CA ASP A 531 -20.27 14.18 -14.86
C ASP A 531 -19.64 14.15 -13.47
N VAL A 532 -19.41 15.32 -12.87
CA VAL A 532 -18.80 15.43 -11.52
C VAL A 532 -19.63 14.72 -10.46
N LEU A 533 -20.97 14.79 -10.56
CA LEU A 533 -21.88 14.15 -9.62
C LEU A 533 -21.86 12.63 -9.75
N THR A 534 -21.85 12.14 -10.98
CA THR A 534 -21.74 10.69 -11.30
C THR A 534 -20.46 10.11 -10.76
N VAL A 535 -19.32 10.75 -11.01
CA VAL A 535 -18.01 10.30 -10.46
C VAL A 535 -17.99 10.40 -8.94
N GLY A 536 -18.52 11.49 -8.38
CA GLY A 536 -18.63 11.66 -6.93
C GLY A 536 -19.45 10.55 -6.27
N LEU A 537 -20.62 10.23 -6.85
CA LEU A 537 -21.49 9.17 -6.35
C LEU A 537 -20.84 7.78 -6.49
N ALA A 538 -20.18 7.50 -7.61
CA ALA A 538 -19.42 6.26 -7.81
C ALA A 538 -18.29 6.09 -6.78
N CYS A 539 -17.55 7.15 -6.51
CA CYS A 539 -16.55 7.18 -5.42
C CYS A 539 -17.20 6.92 -4.06
N GLY A 540 -18.34 7.58 -3.77
CA GLY A 540 -19.09 7.39 -2.53
C GLY A 540 -19.56 5.94 -2.35
N VAL A 541 -20.10 5.33 -3.37
CA VAL A 541 -20.52 3.91 -3.38
C VAL A 541 -19.32 3.00 -3.13
N LEU A 542 -18.19 3.22 -3.82
CA LEU A 542 -16.99 2.41 -3.65
C LEU A 542 -16.41 2.52 -2.23
N ILE A 543 -16.39 3.72 -1.65
CA ILE A 543 -15.97 3.97 -0.27
C ILE A 543 -16.90 3.26 0.71
N LEU A 544 -18.21 3.37 0.50
CA LEU A 544 -19.22 2.74 1.35
C LEU A 544 -19.06 1.21 1.36
N PHE A 545 -18.92 0.58 0.19
CA PHE A 545 -18.68 -0.86 0.09
C PHE A 545 -17.38 -1.27 0.78
N SER A 546 -16.29 -0.55 0.55
CA SER A 546 -15.01 -0.80 1.21
C SER A 546 -15.14 -0.69 2.74
N PHE A 547 -15.85 0.34 3.23
CA PHE A 547 -16.08 0.53 4.65
C PHE A 547 -16.94 -0.58 5.27
N ILE A 548 -18.03 -0.97 4.61
CA ILE A 548 -18.91 -2.06 5.09
C ILE A 548 -18.13 -3.36 5.20
N ILE A 549 -17.35 -3.73 4.19
CA ILE A 549 -16.57 -4.97 4.20
C ILE A 549 -15.51 -4.93 5.31
N LEU A 550 -14.81 -3.80 5.46
CA LEU A 550 -13.85 -3.63 6.55
C LEU A 550 -14.52 -3.71 7.93
N LEU A 551 -15.70 -3.11 8.07
CA LEU A 551 -16.47 -3.18 9.32
C LEU A 551 -16.87 -4.62 9.64
N VAL A 552 -17.40 -5.36 8.66
CA VAL A 552 -17.76 -6.78 8.82
C VAL A 552 -16.53 -7.60 9.23
N LEU A 553 -15.42 -7.44 8.53
CA LEU A 553 -14.18 -8.14 8.85
C LEU A 553 -13.65 -7.78 10.26
N ARG A 554 -13.73 -6.50 10.67
CA ARG A 554 -13.36 -6.06 12.03
C ARG A 554 -14.30 -6.60 13.10
N LEU A 555 -15.60 -6.68 12.84
CA LEU A 555 -16.56 -7.27 13.79
C LEU A 555 -16.30 -8.76 14.01
N LEU A 556 -15.91 -9.48 12.96
CA LEU A 556 -15.51 -10.89 13.08
C LEU A 556 -14.24 -11.04 13.93
N THR A 557 -13.32 -10.05 13.91
CA THR A 557 -12.14 -10.05 14.78
C THR A 557 -12.46 -9.74 16.24
N ARG A 558 -13.44 -8.87 16.51
CA ARG A 558 -13.77 -8.45 17.89
C ARG A 558 -14.51 -9.51 18.72
N ARG A 559 -15.34 -10.34 18.10
CA ARG A 559 -16.12 -11.40 18.79
C ARG A 559 -15.28 -12.50 19.46
N GLY A 560 -13.97 -12.45 19.37
CA GLY A 560 -13.07 -13.38 20.03
C GLY A 560 -12.30 -12.83 21.25
N LYS A 561 -12.64 -11.64 21.73
CA LYS A 561 -12.10 -11.07 22.98
C LYS A 561 -13.10 -11.26 24.14
N VAL A 562 -13.52 -12.51 24.38
CA VAL A 562 -14.18 -12.94 25.64
C VAL A 562 -13.31 -14.00 26.29
#